data_a6542e670e1c53eb5ba70b2a2bac908d
#
_entry.id   a6542e670e1c53eb5ba70b2a2bac908d
#
_cell.length_a   1.000
_cell.length_b   1.000
_cell.length_c   1.000
_cell.angle_alpha   90.00
_cell.angle_beta   90.00
_cell.angle_gamma   90.00
#
_symmetry.space_group_name_H-M   'P 1'
#
loop_
_entity.id
_entity.type
_entity.pdbx_description
1 polymer ?
#
loop_
_entity_poly.entity_id
_entity_poly.type
_entity_poly.pdbx_seq_one_letter_code
_entity_poly.pdbx_strand_id
1 'polypeptide(L)'
;MKALISKVFDIFQGPRLFQFFWHFLVGVSRLTESEIKAASLVLGENSIKYRSVRVAEGRLLTLIFKFGPGRAFTTFHTVNLPKSGYHSREHLELLIHELVHVYQFERIGTDYIFQALRAQQEGGYFYDGWPGLNSSRANGKHFKDYNWEQQGQIAQDYQKDVIEPGLPEANEVRAAYEPFIAELKAGQL
;
A
#
# COMPACT_ATOMS: atom_id res chain seq x y z
N MET A 1 22.67 -7.97 9.32
CA MET A 1 22.96 -8.65 8.04
C MET A 1 21.89 -8.35 6.97
N LYS A 2 20.60 -8.59 7.20
CA LYS A 2 19.51 -8.31 6.22
C LYS A 2 19.47 -6.83 5.77
N ALA A 3 19.53 -5.88 6.70
CA ALA A 3 19.55 -4.44 6.37
C ALA A 3 20.79 -3.97 5.58
N LEU A 4 21.91 -4.68 5.68
CA LEU A 4 23.10 -4.39 4.87
C LEU A 4 22.91 -4.91 3.42
N ILE A 5 22.30 -6.08 3.28
CA ILE A 5 22.01 -6.67 1.98
C ILE A 5 21.01 -5.80 1.22
N SER A 6 19.93 -5.32 1.86
CA SER A 6 18.96 -4.44 1.22
C SER A 6 19.59 -3.13 0.76
N LYS A 7 20.41 -2.50 1.58
CA LYS A 7 21.13 -1.26 1.21
C LYS A 7 22.09 -1.45 0.03
N VAL A 8 22.85 -2.56 0.03
CA VAL A 8 23.75 -2.88 -1.09
C VAL A 8 22.93 -3.09 -2.37
N PHE A 9 21.82 -3.82 -2.30
CA PHE A 9 20.94 -4.05 -3.43
C PHE A 9 20.33 -2.76 -3.98
N ASP A 10 19.93 -1.83 -3.10
CA ASP A 10 19.41 -0.51 -3.48
C ASP A 10 20.48 0.37 -4.16
N ILE A 11 21.72 0.40 -3.63
CA ILE A 11 22.85 1.14 -4.20
C ILE A 11 23.17 0.69 -5.63
N PHE A 12 23.16 -0.61 -5.89
CA PHE A 12 23.41 -1.18 -7.22
C PHE A 12 22.19 -1.16 -8.16
N GLN A 13 21.13 -0.39 -7.82
CA GLN A 13 19.90 -0.30 -8.59
C GLN A 13 19.20 -1.65 -8.81
N GLY A 14 19.41 -2.58 -7.89
CA GLY A 14 18.79 -3.91 -7.92
C GLY A 14 17.28 -3.89 -8.15
N PRO A 15 16.51 -2.98 -7.46
CA PRO A 15 15.08 -2.84 -7.71
C PRO A 15 14.72 -2.51 -9.16
N ARG A 16 15.50 -1.63 -9.84
CA ARG A 16 15.26 -1.25 -11.24
C ARG A 16 15.52 -2.39 -12.21
N LEU A 17 16.62 -3.12 -11.99
CA LEU A 17 16.96 -4.30 -12.82
C LEU A 17 15.92 -5.40 -12.64
N PHE A 18 15.52 -5.67 -11.39
CA PHE A 18 14.47 -6.64 -11.11
C PHE A 18 13.16 -6.24 -11.81
N GLN A 19 12.72 -4.98 -11.66
CA GLN A 19 11.48 -4.50 -12.29
C GLN A 19 11.53 -4.61 -13.81
N PHE A 20 12.65 -4.33 -14.46
CA PHE A 20 12.81 -4.47 -15.91
C PHE A 20 12.52 -5.90 -16.37
N PHE A 21 13.13 -6.89 -15.74
CA PHE A 21 12.88 -8.30 -16.07
C PHE A 21 11.47 -8.74 -15.67
N TRP A 22 10.99 -8.30 -14.50
CA TRP A 22 9.66 -8.62 -14.02
C TRP A 22 8.58 -8.13 -14.97
N HIS A 23 8.67 -6.88 -15.44
CA HIS A 23 7.71 -6.28 -16.37
C HIS A 23 7.63 -7.04 -17.70
N PHE A 24 8.73 -7.58 -18.16
CA PHE A 24 8.74 -8.42 -19.36
C PHE A 24 7.92 -9.71 -19.16
N LEU A 25 8.00 -10.31 -17.98
CA LEU A 25 7.33 -11.56 -17.66
C LEU A 25 5.83 -11.40 -17.35
N VAL A 26 5.43 -10.32 -16.66
CA VAL A 26 4.06 -10.19 -16.16
C VAL A 26 3.17 -9.29 -16.99
N GLY A 27 3.72 -8.43 -17.83
CA GLY A 27 2.99 -7.39 -18.55
C GLY A 27 2.41 -6.35 -17.60
N VAL A 28 2.64 -5.08 -17.90
CA VAL A 28 2.29 -3.99 -17.00
C VAL A 28 1.55 -2.88 -17.72
N SER A 29 0.70 -2.18 -16.98
CA SER A 29 0.06 -0.92 -17.37
C SER A 29 0.41 0.18 -16.37
N ARG A 30 0.08 1.43 -16.69
CA ARG A 30 0.18 2.55 -15.74
C ARG A 30 -1.09 2.64 -14.91
N LEU A 31 -1.01 3.37 -13.82
CA LEU A 31 -2.21 3.87 -13.14
C LEU A 31 -3.00 4.78 -14.10
N THR A 32 -4.31 4.70 -14.04
CA THR A 32 -5.22 5.63 -14.73
C THR A 32 -5.26 6.95 -13.97
N GLU A 33 -5.69 8.04 -14.63
CA GLU A 33 -5.86 9.35 -13.99
C GLU A 33 -6.88 9.30 -12.84
N SER A 34 -7.93 8.46 -12.96
CA SER A 34 -8.92 8.26 -11.90
C SER A 34 -8.33 7.56 -10.67
N GLU A 35 -7.50 6.55 -10.88
CA GLU A 35 -6.78 5.86 -9.79
C GLU A 35 -5.78 6.79 -9.10
N ILE A 36 -5.04 7.59 -9.87
CA ILE A 36 -4.12 8.59 -9.31
C ILE A 36 -4.89 9.62 -8.49
N LYS A 37 -6.01 10.13 -9.02
CA LYS A 37 -6.85 11.09 -8.31
C LYS A 37 -7.38 10.52 -7.00
N ALA A 38 -7.92 9.30 -7.02
CA ALA A 38 -8.42 8.65 -5.81
C ALA A 38 -7.30 8.39 -4.79
N ALA A 39 -6.16 7.86 -5.24
CA ALA A 39 -5.02 7.63 -4.37
C ALA A 39 -4.46 8.92 -3.76
N SER A 40 -4.46 10.02 -4.51
CA SER A 40 -3.99 11.32 -4.00
C SER A 40 -4.88 11.91 -2.90
N LEU A 41 -6.16 11.56 -2.87
CA LEU A 41 -7.07 11.94 -1.77
C LEU A 41 -6.68 11.27 -0.45
N VAL A 42 -6.11 10.08 -0.51
CA VAL A 42 -5.73 9.28 0.67
C VAL A 42 -4.26 9.49 1.03
N LEU A 43 -3.35 9.34 0.07
CA LEU A 43 -1.91 9.40 0.32
C LEU A 43 -1.34 10.82 0.23
N GLY A 44 -1.96 11.71 -0.56
CA GLY A 44 -1.44 13.03 -0.93
C GLY A 44 -0.89 13.07 -2.34
N GLU A 45 -0.93 14.25 -2.99
CA GLU A 45 -0.58 14.43 -4.40
C GLU A 45 0.88 14.10 -4.74
N ASN A 46 1.80 14.36 -3.82
CA ASN A 46 3.25 14.20 -4.01
C ASN A 46 3.86 13.13 -3.10
N SER A 47 3.04 12.27 -2.50
CA SER A 47 3.49 11.29 -1.53
C SER A 47 4.33 10.18 -2.16
N ILE A 48 3.99 9.79 -3.40
CA ILE A 48 4.72 8.80 -4.20
C ILE A 48 4.86 9.29 -5.65
N LYS A 49 5.76 8.65 -6.38
CA LYS A 49 5.96 8.90 -7.82
C LYS A 49 4.90 8.15 -8.64
N TYR A 50 3.63 8.55 -8.58
CA TYR A 50 2.50 7.87 -9.24
C TYR A 50 2.78 7.45 -10.69
N ARG A 51 3.43 8.32 -11.48
CA ARG A 51 3.78 8.03 -12.88
C ARG A 51 4.79 6.90 -13.04
N SER A 52 5.55 6.58 -12.00
CA SER A 52 6.51 5.47 -11.98
C SER A 52 5.85 4.14 -11.59
N VAL A 53 4.68 4.18 -10.95
CA VAL A 53 3.95 2.98 -10.56
C VAL A 53 3.47 2.22 -11.79
N ARG A 54 3.53 0.91 -11.70
CA ARG A 54 2.99 -0.04 -12.69
C ARG A 54 2.02 -0.99 -12.01
N VAL A 55 0.97 -1.34 -12.72
CA VAL A 55 0.03 -2.38 -12.32
C VAL A 55 0.24 -3.57 -13.25
N ALA A 56 0.52 -4.71 -12.67
CA ALA A 56 0.76 -5.97 -13.37
C ALA A 56 -0.42 -6.92 -13.18
N GLU A 57 -0.93 -7.44 -14.28
CA GLU A 57 -2.09 -8.36 -14.30
C GLU A 57 -1.90 -9.43 -15.37
N GLY A 58 -2.16 -10.69 -15.04
CA GLY A 58 -2.14 -11.77 -16.02
C GLY A 58 -0.75 -12.37 -16.31
N ARG A 59 -0.58 -13.04 -17.46
CA ARG A 59 0.64 -13.75 -17.85
C ARG A 59 1.15 -14.68 -16.72
N LEU A 60 2.42 -14.55 -16.32
CA LEU A 60 3.02 -15.34 -15.24
C LEU A 60 2.28 -15.16 -13.90
N LEU A 61 1.72 -13.97 -13.63
CA LEU A 61 0.94 -13.73 -12.41
C LEU A 61 -0.28 -14.64 -12.30
N THR A 62 -0.92 -15.00 -13.42
CA THR A 62 -2.05 -15.94 -13.40
C THR A 62 -1.65 -17.29 -12.77
N LEU A 63 -0.44 -17.76 -13.04
CA LEU A 63 0.07 -19.00 -12.43
C LEU A 63 0.44 -18.77 -10.96
N ILE A 64 1.08 -17.65 -10.64
CA ILE A 64 1.45 -17.30 -9.27
C ILE A 64 0.21 -17.25 -8.38
N PHE A 65 -0.83 -16.56 -8.81
CA PHE A 65 -2.08 -16.45 -8.06
C PHE A 65 -2.89 -17.76 -8.02
N LYS A 66 -2.78 -18.62 -9.04
CA LYS A 66 -3.44 -19.93 -9.06
C LYS A 66 -2.85 -20.88 -8.03
N PHE A 67 -1.53 -20.85 -7.81
CA PHE A 67 -0.83 -21.77 -6.92
C PHE A 67 -0.41 -21.13 -5.59
N GLY A 68 -0.53 -19.81 -5.45
CA GLY A 68 -0.21 -19.05 -4.26
C GLY A 68 -1.46 -18.61 -3.49
N PRO A 69 -1.31 -17.70 -2.52
CA PRO A 69 -2.40 -17.24 -1.64
C PRO A 69 -3.49 -16.43 -2.35
N GLY A 70 -3.34 -16.12 -3.65
CA GLY A 70 -4.33 -15.38 -4.43
C GLY A 70 -4.53 -13.92 -4.03
N ARG A 71 -3.61 -13.36 -3.23
CA ARG A 71 -3.66 -11.98 -2.74
C ARG A 71 -2.78 -11.07 -3.58
N ALA A 72 -3.20 -9.81 -3.73
CA ALA A 72 -2.36 -8.75 -4.25
C ALA A 72 -1.05 -8.62 -3.47
N PHE A 73 -0.01 -8.13 -4.11
CA PHE A 73 1.26 -7.82 -3.45
C PHE A 73 2.04 -6.78 -4.25
N THR A 74 2.82 -5.99 -3.55
CA THR A 74 3.65 -4.94 -4.15
C THR A 74 5.13 -5.32 -4.18
N THR A 75 5.76 -5.11 -5.32
CA THR A 75 7.21 -5.21 -5.50
C THR A 75 7.76 -3.88 -6.01
N PHE A 76 8.41 -3.13 -5.12
CA PHE A 76 8.96 -1.80 -5.42
C PHE A 76 7.87 -0.83 -5.95
N HIS A 77 7.91 -0.46 -7.24
CA HIS A 77 6.90 0.37 -7.90
C HIS A 77 5.88 -0.45 -8.71
N THR A 78 5.78 -1.73 -8.50
CA THR A 78 4.84 -2.60 -9.23
C THR A 78 3.85 -3.24 -8.29
N VAL A 79 2.59 -2.90 -8.46
CA VAL A 79 1.44 -3.54 -7.82
C VAL A 79 1.04 -4.75 -8.65
N ASN A 80 1.05 -5.93 -8.07
CA ASN A 80 0.74 -7.19 -8.73
C ASN A 80 -0.64 -7.66 -8.29
N LEU A 81 -1.58 -7.75 -9.23
CA LEU A 81 -3.00 -8.03 -8.96
C LEU A 81 -3.47 -9.29 -9.70
N PRO A 82 -4.35 -10.09 -9.10
CA PRO A 82 -5.15 -11.07 -9.83
C PRO A 82 -6.05 -10.37 -10.85
N LYS A 83 -6.39 -11.05 -11.94
CA LYS A 83 -7.28 -10.49 -12.99
C LYS A 83 -8.73 -10.32 -12.53
N SER A 84 -9.16 -11.04 -11.52
CA SER A 84 -10.55 -11.06 -11.04
C SER A 84 -10.60 -11.45 -9.57
N GLY A 85 -11.76 -11.24 -8.95
CA GLY A 85 -11.97 -11.51 -7.53
C GLY A 85 -11.64 -10.32 -6.64
N TYR A 86 -11.79 -10.50 -5.35
CA TYR A 86 -11.66 -9.41 -4.36
C TYR A 86 -10.33 -8.66 -4.40
N HIS A 87 -9.24 -9.32 -4.81
CA HIS A 87 -7.93 -8.70 -4.92
C HIS A 87 -7.59 -8.16 -6.32
N SER A 88 -8.59 -8.02 -7.20
CA SER A 88 -8.40 -7.46 -8.54
C SER A 88 -8.36 -5.93 -8.54
N ARG A 89 -7.98 -5.36 -9.69
CA ARG A 89 -7.90 -3.91 -9.91
C ARG A 89 -9.26 -3.19 -9.81
N GLU A 90 -10.37 -3.92 -9.89
CA GLU A 90 -11.71 -3.36 -9.75
C GLU A 90 -11.98 -2.82 -8.35
N HIS A 91 -11.22 -3.26 -7.35
CA HIS A 91 -11.29 -2.85 -5.96
C HIS A 91 -10.28 -1.74 -5.67
N LEU A 92 -10.74 -0.48 -5.82
CA LEU A 92 -9.90 0.71 -5.67
C LEU A 92 -9.29 0.83 -4.26
N GLU A 93 -10.04 0.47 -3.24
CA GLU A 93 -9.60 0.47 -1.85
C GLU A 93 -8.39 -0.46 -1.65
N LEU A 94 -8.38 -1.61 -2.32
CA LEU A 94 -7.26 -2.53 -2.27
C LEU A 94 -6.04 -1.99 -3.04
N LEU A 95 -6.28 -1.37 -4.19
CA LEU A 95 -5.20 -0.71 -4.93
C LEU A 95 -4.52 0.36 -4.06
N ILE A 96 -5.28 1.10 -3.25
CA ILE A 96 -4.75 2.09 -2.32
C ILE A 96 -3.90 1.43 -1.23
N HIS A 97 -4.33 0.28 -0.67
CA HIS A 97 -3.50 -0.52 0.23
C HIS A 97 -2.12 -0.82 -0.38
N GLU A 98 -2.11 -1.35 -1.59
CA GLU A 98 -0.87 -1.68 -2.30
C GLU A 98 -0.02 -0.43 -2.61
N LEU A 99 -0.65 0.72 -2.86
CA LEU A 99 0.06 1.98 -3.05
C LEU A 99 0.73 2.49 -1.75
N VAL A 100 0.21 2.14 -0.57
CA VAL A 100 0.92 2.39 0.69
C VAL A 100 2.23 1.60 0.75
N HIS A 101 2.27 0.38 0.21
CA HIS A 101 3.54 -0.37 0.10
C HIS A 101 4.54 0.28 -0.88
N VAL A 102 4.06 0.90 -1.97
CA VAL A 102 4.92 1.75 -2.82
C VAL A 102 5.45 2.95 -2.03
N TYR A 103 4.58 3.60 -1.25
CA TYR A 103 4.95 4.71 -0.38
C TYR A 103 6.05 4.31 0.64
N GLN A 104 5.90 3.17 1.27
CA GLN A 104 6.88 2.60 2.20
C GLN A 104 8.21 2.31 1.48
N PHE A 105 8.17 1.69 0.30
CA PHE A 105 9.36 1.45 -0.51
C PHE A 105 10.11 2.74 -0.87
N GLU A 106 9.40 3.79 -1.30
CA GLU A 106 10.05 5.05 -1.67
C GLU A 106 10.77 5.73 -0.50
N ARG A 107 10.42 5.40 0.76
CA ARG A 107 11.01 5.98 1.96
C ARG A 107 12.14 5.16 2.55
N ILE A 108 11.99 3.86 2.60
CA ILE A 108 12.96 2.98 3.28
C ILE A 108 13.66 1.98 2.36
N GLY A 109 13.37 2.05 1.04
CA GLY A 109 13.98 1.17 0.05
C GLY A 109 13.51 -0.28 0.19
N THR A 110 14.34 -1.22 -0.24
CA THR A 110 14.02 -2.66 -0.25
C THR A 110 13.76 -3.24 1.15
N ASP A 111 14.14 -2.54 2.20
CA ASP A 111 13.95 -3.00 3.58
C ASP A 111 12.46 -3.16 3.95
N TYR A 112 11.56 -2.42 3.26
CA TYR A 112 10.12 -2.53 3.46
C TYR A 112 9.58 -3.95 3.23
N ILE A 113 10.15 -4.71 2.28
CA ILE A 113 9.71 -6.09 1.98
C ILE A 113 9.86 -6.99 3.21
N PHE A 114 11.01 -6.89 3.88
CA PHE A 114 11.26 -7.70 5.08
C PHE A 114 10.35 -7.29 6.23
N GLN A 115 10.04 -5.99 6.34
CA GLN A 115 9.18 -5.47 7.39
C GLN A 115 7.70 -5.82 7.12
N ALA A 116 7.22 -5.73 5.87
CA ALA A 116 5.86 -6.14 5.51
C ALA A 116 5.65 -7.65 5.74
N LEU A 117 6.60 -8.50 5.31
CA LEU A 117 6.54 -9.94 5.58
C LEU A 117 6.52 -10.27 7.08
N ARG A 118 7.27 -9.52 7.87
CA ARG A 118 7.26 -9.65 9.33
C ARG A 118 5.93 -9.21 9.92
N ALA A 119 5.38 -8.08 9.46
CA ALA A 119 4.09 -7.56 9.90
C ALA A 119 2.94 -8.57 9.66
N GLN A 120 2.95 -9.28 8.53
CA GLN A 120 1.98 -10.34 8.25
C GLN A 120 2.03 -11.48 9.28
N GLN A 121 3.20 -11.76 9.85
CA GLN A 121 3.38 -12.79 10.89
C GLN A 121 3.05 -12.30 12.29
N GLU A 122 3.24 -11.00 12.59
CA GLU A 122 3.19 -10.42 13.93
C GLU A 122 1.89 -9.62 14.23
N GLY A 123 0.81 -9.83 13.53
CA GLY A 123 -0.48 -9.16 13.79
C GLY A 123 -1.28 -8.86 12.54
N GLY A 124 -0.68 -9.01 11.37
CA GLY A 124 -1.37 -8.86 10.09
C GLY A 124 -2.02 -7.49 9.92
N TYR A 125 -3.24 -7.49 9.41
CA TYR A 125 -4.02 -6.31 9.00
C TYR A 125 -4.87 -5.71 10.12
N PHE A 126 -5.07 -6.42 11.23
CA PHE A 126 -6.06 -6.05 12.24
C PHE A 126 -5.59 -4.87 13.12
N TYR A 127 -6.41 -3.81 13.21
CA TYR A 127 -6.15 -2.60 13.99
C TYR A 127 -7.37 -2.07 14.76
N ASP A 128 -8.40 -2.89 14.97
CA ASP A 128 -9.69 -2.61 15.66
C ASP A 128 -10.60 -1.60 14.92
N GLY A 129 -10.35 -1.31 13.63
CA GLY A 129 -11.17 -0.40 12.81
C GLY A 129 -11.18 1.04 13.34
N TRP A 130 -12.15 1.85 12.84
CA TRP A 130 -12.25 3.25 13.26
C TRP A 130 -12.50 3.48 14.76
N PRO A 131 -13.25 2.63 15.51
CA PRO A 131 -13.36 2.79 16.96
C PRO A 131 -12.02 2.58 17.68
N GLY A 132 -11.21 1.64 17.18
CA GLY A 132 -9.85 1.38 17.68
C GLY A 132 -8.90 2.55 17.40
N LEU A 133 -9.06 3.25 16.27
CA LEU A 133 -8.26 4.45 15.95
C LEU A 133 -8.51 5.56 16.97
N ASN A 134 -9.77 5.83 17.35
CA ASN A 134 -10.10 6.83 18.38
C ASN A 134 -9.44 6.51 19.72
N SER A 135 -9.55 5.26 20.17
CA SER A 135 -8.93 4.80 21.41
C SER A 135 -7.39 4.88 21.35
N SER A 136 -6.82 4.47 20.23
CA SER A 136 -5.37 4.52 20.00
C SER A 136 -4.85 5.96 20.01
N ARG A 137 -5.57 6.88 19.35
CA ARG A 137 -5.19 8.31 19.31
C ARG A 137 -5.24 8.96 20.68
N ALA A 138 -6.28 8.65 21.47
CA ALA A 138 -6.39 9.11 22.85
C ALA A 138 -5.22 8.63 23.73
N ASN A 139 -4.63 7.48 23.41
CA ASN A 139 -3.44 6.93 24.06
C ASN A 139 -2.11 7.39 23.42
N GLY A 140 -2.14 8.39 22.54
CA GLY A 140 -0.95 8.97 21.92
C GLY A 140 -0.35 8.17 20.77
N LYS A 141 -1.06 7.18 20.22
CA LYS A 141 -0.59 6.39 19.08
C LYS A 141 -0.68 7.20 17.78
N HIS A 142 0.34 7.09 16.96
CA HIS A 142 0.49 7.74 15.67
C HIS A 142 0.44 6.72 14.52
N PHE A 143 0.32 7.18 13.27
CA PHE A 143 0.31 6.31 12.09
C PHE A 143 1.55 5.41 12.01
N LYS A 144 2.72 5.94 12.30
CA LYS A 144 4.00 5.21 12.34
C LYS A 144 4.08 4.06 13.38
N ASP A 145 3.18 4.07 14.39
CA ASP A 145 3.16 3.06 15.45
C ASP A 145 2.34 1.82 15.07
N TYR A 146 1.69 1.86 13.90
CA TYR A 146 1.05 0.71 13.28
C TYR A 146 2.07 -0.06 12.43
N ASN A 147 1.90 -1.38 12.36
CA ASN A 147 2.74 -2.18 11.48
C ASN A 147 2.44 -1.87 9.99
N TRP A 148 3.31 -2.31 9.10
CA TRP A 148 3.27 -1.97 7.68
C TRP A 148 1.98 -2.40 6.96
N GLU A 149 1.41 -3.55 7.35
CA GLU A 149 0.13 -4.03 6.82
C GLU A 149 -1.05 -3.26 7.40
N GLN A 150 -1.02 -2.94 8.69
CA GLN A 150 -2.04 -2.11 9.33
C GLN A 150 -2.09 -0.70 8.72
N GLN A 151 -0.94 -0.12 8.37
CA GLN A 151 -0.88 1.17 7.67
C GLN A 151 -1.59 1.10 6.31
N GLY A 152 -1.36 0.03 5.54
CA GLY A 152 -2.08 -0.25 4.31
C GLY A 152 -3.58 -0.40 4.54
N GLN A 153 -3.96 -1.17 5.58
CA GLN A 153 -5.36 -1.40 5.91
C GLN A 153 -6.09 -0.13 6.35
N ILE A 154 -5.46 0.74 7.15
CA ILE A 154 -6.03 2.04 7.56
C ILE A 154 -6.33 2.90 6.31
N ALA A 155 -5.43 2.96 5.35
CA ALA A 155 -5.62 3.72 4.12
C ALA A 155 -6.70 3.09 3.22
N GLN A 156 -6.76 1.77 3.14
CA GLN A 156 -7.80 1.01 2.44
C GLN A 156 -9.18 1.29 3.02
N ASP A 157 -9.32 1.18 4.34
CA ASP A 157 -10.60 1.36 5.03
C ASP A 157 -11.04 2.83 4.97
N TYR A 158 -10.11 3.79 5.04
CA TYR A 158 -10.45 5.20 4.82
C TYR A 158 -11.03 5.45 3.42
N GLN A 159 -10.47 4.86 2.38
CA GLN A 159 -11.04 4.95 1.03
C GLN A 159 -12.45 4.39 1.00
N LYS A 160 -12.65 3.18 1.52
CA LYS A 160 -13.91 2.46 1.49
C LYS A 160 -14.99 3.08 2.38
N ASP A 161 -14.62 3.46 3.62
CA ASP A 161 -15.60 3.86 4.63
C ASP A 161 -15.86 5.38 4.64
N VAL A 162 -14.95 6.18 4.08
CA VAL A 162 -15.02 7.65 4.14
C VAL A 162 -15.10 8.30 2.76
N ILE A 163 -14.16 7.99 1.87
CA ILE A 163 -14.05 8.68 0.58
C ILE A 163 -15.13 8.20 -0.38
N GLU A 164 -15.30 6.90 -0.53
CA GLU A 164 -16.28 6.31 -1.45
C GLU A 164 -17.73 6.69 -1.09
N PRO A 165 -18.18 6.62 0.18
CA PRO A 165 -19.50 7.10 0.56
C PRO A 165 -19.64 8.63 0.59
N GLY A 166 -18.55 9.37 0.50
CA GLY A 166 -18.55 10.85 0.55
C GLY A 166 -18.96 11.41 1.91
N LEU A 167 -18.49 10.79 3.02
CA LEU A 167 -18.86 11.24 4.36
C LEU A 167 -18.44 12.70 4.62
N PRO A 168 -19.28 13.52 5.24
CA PRO A 168 -18.94 14.90 5.59
C PRO A 168 -17.85 14.98 6.66
N GLU A 169 -17.17 16.12 6.77
CA GLU A 169 -16.07 16.34 7.75
C GLU A 169 -16.51 16.15 9.20
N ALA A 170 -17.76 16.51 9.54
CA ALA A 170 -18.29 16.34 10.89
C ALA A 170 -18.67 14.89 11.24
N ASN A 171 -18.46 13.92 10.33
CA ASN A 171 -18.79 12.53 10.58
C ASN A 171 -17.74 11.89 11.51
N GLU A 172 -18.20 11.12 12.51
CA GLU A 172 -17.35 10.49 13.52
C GLU A 172 -16.37 9.46 12.92
N VAL A 173 -16.81 8.72 11.89
CA VAL A 173 -15.94 7.74 11.20
C VAL A 173 -14.80 8.48 10.51
N ARG A 174 -15.11 9.53 9.75
CA ARG A 174 -14.08 10.37 9.11
C ARG A 174 -13.14 10.96 10.15
N ALA A 175 -13.67 11.54 11.22
CA ALA A 175 -12.86 12.15 12.28
C ALA A 175 -11.88 11.18 12.95
N ALA A 176 -12.22 9.89 13.03
CA ALA A 176 -11.34 8.87 13.56
C ALA A 176 -10.12 8.59 12.67
N TYR A 177 -10.31 8.58 11.35
CA TYR A 177 -9.23 8.33 10.38
C TYR A 177 -8.34 9.54 10.10
N GLU A 178 -8.93 10.76 10.02
CA GLU A 178 -8.24 11.96 9.54
C GLU A 178 -6.89 12.25 10.20
N PRO A 179 -6.70 12.10 11.53
CA PRO A 179 -5.38 12.34 12.13
C PRO A 179 -4.29 11.43 11.58
N PHE A 180 -4.60 10.16 11.33
CA PHE A 180 -3.65 9.18 10.80
C PHE A 180 -3.39 9.38 9.31
N ILE A 181 -4.42 9.71 8.54
CA ILE A 181 -4.31 10.04 7.12
C ILE A 181 -3.52 11.34 6.92
N ALA A 182 -3.70 12.34 7.80
CA ALA A 182 -2.89 13.56 7.77
C ALA A 182 -1.40 13.26 8.01
N GLU A 183 -1.08 12.35 8.94
CA GLU A 183 0.28 11.90 9.20
C GLU A 183 0.87 11.13 8.00
N LEU A 184 0.09 10.26 7.36
CA LEU A 184 0.46 9.57 6.12
C LEU A 184 0.79 10.59 5.01
N LYS A 185 -0.09 11.56 4.76
CA LYS A 185 0.12 12.65 3.77
C LYS A 185 1.35 13.49 4.08
N ALA A 186 1.63 13.73 5.36
CA ALA A 186 2.80 14.46 5.82
C ALA A 186 4.12 13.66 5.72
N GLY A 187 4.06 12.39 5.34
CA GLY A 187 5.25 11.57 5.17
C GLY A 187 5.79 10.95 6.46
N GLN A 188 4.98 10.88 7.49
CA GLN A 188 5.36 10.29 8.78
C GLN A 188 5.21 8.76 8.71
N LEU A 189 6.36 8.05 8.76
CA LEU A 189 6.49 6.60 8.84
C LEU A 189 7.22 6.18 10.10
#